data_9d680fceb0aec893aacbe4da3b5c0c8d
#
_entry.id   9d680fceb0aec893aacbe4da3b5c0c8d
#
_cell.length_a   1.000
_cell.length_b   1.000
_cell.length_c   1.000
_cell.angle_alpha   90.00
_cell.angle_beta   90.00
_cell.angle_gamma   90.00
#
_symmetry.space_group_name_H-M   'P 1'
#
loop_
_entity.id
_entity.type
_entity.pdbx_description
1 polymer ?
#
loop_
_entity_poly.entity_id
_entity_poly.type
_entity_poly.pdbx_seq_one_letter_code
_entity_poly.pdbx_strand_id
1 'polypeptide(L)'
;NYRSTQTIVKAANSVIRMNRKQIAKEVYSNKEPGVPIRVVKAAEDREEGFIVAGHISDLRFREQLAYSDFAVLYRTNAQSRIFEESLRRMNIPYRVFGSLSFYQRKEIKDVLAYFRLTVNPKDDESLKRVINYPLRGIGKTTLDRLEAYAGKLNTGIWTVLVHLDQVNLGFNRGTLAKLKGFTDLIRGFQDRLLKMEAFDMAYTIIRETGILDDLKSDQTPENVSRYENVEELLNGIKEFTENLEDDREMTLADFLQEVTLMTDADLEKDDDRNRVSI
;
A
#
# COMPACT_ATOMS: atom_id res chain seq x y z
N ASN A 1 20.00 30.21 -8.68
CA ASN A 1 19.99 28.76 -8.39
C ASN A 1 21.34 28.17 -8.85
N TYR A 2 22.10 27.59 -7.94
CA TYR A 2 23.41 27.00 -8.23
C TYR A 2 23.35 25.52 -8.66
N ARG A 3 22.21 24.87 -8.47
CA ARG A 3 22.02 23.42 -8.71
C ARG A 3 21.49 23.11 -10.10
N SER A 4 20.45 23.80 -10.53
CA SER A 4 19.69 23.49 -11.75
C SER A 4 20.24 24.22 -12.98
N THR A 5 20.06 23.61 -14.16
CA THR A 5 20.35 24.26 -15.45
C THR A 5 19.36 25.38 -15.75
N GLN A 6 19.69 26.25 -16.71
CA GLN A 6 18.83 27.38 -17.09
C GLN A 6 17.45 26.93 -17.61
N THR A 7 17.38 25.85 -18.37
CA THR A 7 16.13 25.32 -18.92
C THR A 7 15.17 24.93 -17.79
N ILE A 8 15.65 24.24 -16.75
CA ILE A 8 14.83 23.85 -15.58
C ILE A 8 14.35 25.10 -14.83
N VAL A 9 15.24 26.07 -14.60
CA VAL A 9 14.91 27.29 -13.86
C VAL A 9 13.87 28.15 -14.62
N LYS A 10 14.02 28.27 -15.95
CA LYS A 10 13.04 28.99 -16.80
C LYS A 10 11.67 28.31 -16.76
N ALA A 11 11.63 26.99 -16.85
CA ALA A 11 10.37 26.22 -16.75
C ALA A 11 9.72 26.40 -15.38
N ALA A 12 10.48 26.31 -14.28
CA ALA A 12 9.98 26.51 -12.93
C ALA A 12 9.41 27.94 -12.73
N ASN A 13 10.13 28.96 -13.20
CA ASN A 13 9.65 30.35 -13.18
C ASN A 13 8.34 30.50 -13.99
N SER A 14 8.22 29.84 -15.13
CA SER A 14 6.99 29.89 -15.95
C SER A 14 5.79 29.27 -15.21
N VAL A 15 5.97 28.12 -14.57
CA VAL A 15 4.90 27.47 -13.80
C VAL A 15 4.49 28.32 -12.61
N ILE A 16 5.45 28.82 -11.83
CA ILE A 16 5.13 29.55 -10.60
C ILE A 16 4.48 30.91 -10.88
N ARG A 17 4.72 31.54 -12.01
CA ARG A 17 4.06 32.81 -12.42
C ARG A 17 2.52 32.67 -12.49
N MET A 18 2.00 31.47 -12.66
CA MET A 18 0.54 31.23 -12.65
C MET A 18 -0.07 31.38 -11.25
N ASN A 19 0.73 31.33 -10.19
CA ASN A 19 0.27 31.48 -8.82
C ASN A 19 0.09 32.97 -8.46
N ARG A 20 -1.16 33.43 -8.41
CA ARG A 20 -1.52 34.85 -8.13
C ARG A 20 -1.28 35.30 -6.68
N LYS A 21 -1.08 34.36 -5.75
CA LYS A 21 -0.94 34.64 -4.31
C LYS A 21 0.52 34.63 -3.83
N GLN A 22 1.49 34.55 -4.72
CA GLN A 22 2.90 34.55 -4.36
C GLN A 22 3.54 35.95 -4.41
N ILE A 23 4.66 36.10 -3.69
CA ILE A 23 5.56 37.25 -3.84
C ILE A 23 6.28 37.09 -5.18
N ALA A 24 6.27 38.10 -6.02
CA ALA A 24 6.96 38.09 -7.29
C ALA A 24 8.47 37.88 -7.08
N LYS A 25 8.98 36.72 -7.49
CA LYS A 25 10.38 36.36 -7.38
C LYS A 25 10.83 35.65 -8.66
N GLU A 26 11.91 36.11 -9.24
CA GLU A 26 12.51 35.45 -10.39
C GLU A 26 13.81 34.75 -9.95
N VAL A 27 13.85 33.46 -10.17
CA VAL A 27 15.05 32.64 -9.90
C VAL A 27 15.88 32.56 -11.17
N TYR A 28 17.19 32.70 -11.08
CA TYR A 28 18.12 32.55 -12.20
C TYR A 28 19.20 31.50 -11.92
N SER A 29 19.83 31.02 -12.97
CA SER A 29 20.98 30.11 -12.90
C SER A 29 22.09 30.58 -13.82
N ASN A 30 23.32 30.49 -13.33
CA ASN A 30 24.53 30.76 -14.08
C ASN A 30 25.09 29.50 -14.78
N LYS A 31 24.42 28.36 -14.67
CA LYS A 31 24.81 27.13 -15.37
C LYS A 31 24.47 27.19 -16.85
N GLU A 32 25.00 26.23 -17.58
CA GLU A 32 24.67 26.01 -18.99
C GLU A 32 23.15 25.79 -19.19
N PRO A 33 22.63 26.02 -20.39
CA PRO A 33 21.20 25.81 -20.67
C PRO A 33 20.70 24.42 -20.27
N GLY A 34 21.52 23.39 -20.48
CA GLY A 34 21.14 21.99 -20.27
C GLY A 34 20.25 21.46 -21.39
N VAL A 35 19.83 20.20 -21.24
CA VAL A 35 18.95 19.52 -22.20
C VAL A 35 17.52 20.05 -22.13
N PRO A 36 16.75 19.99 -23.24
CA PRO A 36 15.34 20.32 -23.24
C PRO A 36 14.53 19.40 -22.33
N ILE A 37 13.48 19.97 -21.69
CA ILE A 37 12.50 19.19 -20.94
C ILE A 37 11.66 18.40 -21.93
N ARG A 38 11.56 17.09 -21.71
CA ARG A 38 10.69 16.21 -22.48
C ARG A 38 9.38 16.01 -21.73
N VAL A 39 8.26 16.17 -22.42
CA VAL A 39 6.93 15.83 -21.89
C VAL A 39 6.47 14.56 -22.60
N VAL A 40 6.15 13.54 -21.82
CA VAL A 40 5.64 12.27 -22.33
C VAL A 40 4.24 12.09 -21.75
N LYS A 41 3.28 11.70 -22.58
CA LYS A 41 1.91 11.41 -22.17
C LYS A 41 1.73 9.91 -22.11
N ALA A 42 1.32 9.40 -20.98
CA ALA A 42 0.84 8.04 -20.80
C ALA A 42 -0.69 7.98 -20.90
N ALA A 43 -1.26 6.87 -21.31
CA ALA A 43 -2.70 6.67 -21.35
C ALA A 43 -3.25 6.24 -19.99
N GLU A 44 -2.42 5.53 -19.20
CA GLU A 44 -2.76 5.00 -17.86
C GLU A 44 -1.53 4.98 -16.95
N ASP A 45 -1.76 4.80 -15.65
CA ASP A 45 -0.71 4.83 -14.61
C ASP A 45 0.35 3.75 -14.83
N ARG A 46 -0.07 2.56 -15.26
CA ARG A 46 0.85 1.45 -15.56
C ARG A 46 1.81 1.77 -16.69
N GLU A 47 1.30 2.39 -17.75
CA GLU A 47 2.13 2.86 -18.86
C GLU A 47 3.12 3.94 -18.39
N GLU A 48 2.66 4.87 -17.52
CA GLU A 48 3.53 5.89 -16.91
C GLU A 48 4.69 5.26 -16.16
N GLY A 49 4.42 4.30 -15.28
CA GLY A 49 5.45 3.59 -14.51
C GLY A 49 6.45 2.85 -15.40
N PHE A 50 5.95 2.16 -16.44
CA PHE A 50 6.79 1.45 -17.40
C PHE A 50 7.67 2.39 -18.21
N ILE A 51 7.12 3.51 -18.71
CA ILE A 51 7.87 4.53 -19.43
C ILE A 51 8.98 5.12 -18.56
N VAL A 52 8.69 5.46 -17.31
CA VAL A 52 9.68 6.03 -16.38
C VAL A 52 10.81 5.03 -16.11
N ALA A 53 10.49 3.80 -15.75
CA ALA A 53 11.49 2.76 -15.49
C ALA A 53 12.32 2.44 -16.74
N GLY A 54 11.70 2.37 -17.93
CA GLY A 54 12.37 2.20 -19.21
C GLY A 54 13.33 3.35 -19.53
N HIS A 55 12.92 4.60 -19.30
CA HIS A 55 13.77 5.77 -19.51
C HIS A 55 14.99 5.79 -18.56
N ILE A 56 14.82 5.38 -17.32
CA ILE A 56 15.94 5.25 -16.37
C ILE A 56 16.95 4.22 -16.88
N SER A 57 16.48 3.04 -17.32
CA SER A 57 17.34 2.00 -17.88
C SER A 57 18.08 2.48 -19.13
N ASP A 58 17.39 3.11 -20.04
CA ASP A 58 17.94 3.65 -21.29
C ASP A 58 19.01 4.71 -21.06
N LEU A 59 18.70 5.71 -20.20
CA LEU A 59 19.64 6.79 -19.90
C LEU A 59 20.86 6.27 -19.15
N ARG A 60 20.63 5.37 -18.17
CA ARG A 60 21.73 4.73 -17.45
C ARG A 60 22.69 4.02 -18.41
N PHE A 61 22.18 3.29 -19.36
CA PHE A 61 23.01 2.56 -20.32
C PHE A 61 23.75 3.50 -21.28
N ARG A 62 23.05 4.48 -21.86
CA ARG A 62 23.64 5.40 -22.86
C ARG A 62 24.63 6.39 -22.28
N GLU A 63 24.31 6.94 -21.10
CA GLU A 63 25.09 8.01 -20.48
C GLU A 63 26.03 7.50 -19.35
N GLN A 64 26.06 6.17 -19.13
CA GLN A 64 26.87 5.52 -18.06
C GLN A 64 26.58 6.08 -16.65
N LEU A 65 25.31 6.43 -16.37
CA LEU A 65 24.88 7.01 -15.09
C LEU A 65 24.71 5.93 -14.01
N ALA A 66 24.86 6.32 -12.76
CA ALA A 66 24.50 5.51 -11.60
C ALA A 66 22.99 5.62 -11.32
N TYR A 67 22.37 4.64 -10.65
CA TYR A 67 20.97 4.76 -10.22
C TYR A 67 20.73 5.92 -9.26
N SER A 68 21.74 6.27 -8.46
CA SER A 68 21.72 7.44 -7.57
C SER A 68 21.63 8.80 -8.28
N ASP A 69 21.85 8.84 -9.60
CA ASP A 69 21.73 10.06 -10.41
C ASP A 69 20.29 10.35 -10.82
N PHE A 70 19.36 9.40 -10.54
CA PHE A 70 17.95 9.52 -10.91
C PHE A 70 17.07 9.80 -9.70
N ALA A 71 16.06 10.65 -9.92
CA ALA A 71 14.98 10.87 -8.96
C ALA A 71 13.64 10.93 -9.69
N VAL A 72 12.60 10.28 -9.10
CA VAL A 72 11.22 10.35 -9.54
C VAL A 72 10.44 11.18 -8.52
N LEU A 73 9.72 12.19 -8.99
CA LEU A 73 8.91 13.06 -8.15
C LEU A 73 7.44 12.92 -8.54
N TYR A 74 6.58 12.78 -7.56
CA TYR A 74 5.14 12.64 -7.74
C TYR A 74 4.36 13.55 -6.79
N ARG A 75 3.07 13.75 -7.05
CA ARG A 75 2.25 14.71 -6.32
C ARG A 75 1.66 14.15 -5.04
N THR A 76 1.16 12.91 -5.07
CA THR A 76 0.52 12.23 -3.94
C THR A 76 1.22 10.93 -3.61
N ASN A 77 1.16 10.53 -2.34
CA ASN A 77 1.79 9.30 -1.87
C ASN A 77 1.25 8.04 -2.57
N ALA A 78 -0.03 8.05 -2.97
CA ALA A 78 -0.64 6.92 -3.68
C ALA A 78 0.10 6.58 -4.97
N GLN A 79 0.55 7.58 -5.73
CA GLN A 79 1.27 7.40 -7.00
C GLN A 79 2.59 6.62 -6.86
N SER A 80 3.16 6.50 -5.65
CA SER A 80 4.42 5.77 -5.49
C SER A 80 4.31 4.29 -5.85
N ARG A 81 3.12 3.67 -5.66
CA ARG A 81 2.90 2.25 -5.93
C ARG A 81 3.35 1.86 -7.33
N ILE A 82 2.86 2.56 -8.34
CA ILE A 82 3.14 2.20 -9.74
C ILE A 82 4.62 2.33 -10.11
N PHE A 83 5.32 3.33 -9.54
CA PHE A 83 6.76 3.49 -9.73
C PHE A 83 7.54 2.41 -8.98
N GLU A 84 7.18 2.10 -7.73
CA GLU A 84 7.79 1.02 -6.95
C GLU A 84 7.67 -0.33 -7.67
N GLU A 85 6.48 -0.66 -8.17
CA GLU A 85 6.23 -1.90 -8.92
C GLU A 85 6.98 -1.95 -10.24
N SER A 86 6.97 -0.85 -11.01
CA SER A 86 7.64 -0.80 -12.31
C SER A 86 9.16 -0.88 -12.20
N LEU A 87 9.75 -0.17 -11.23
CA LEU A 87 11.18 -0.25 -10.94
C LEU A 87 11.58 -1.66 -10.50
N ARG A 88 10.75 -2.30 -9.67
CA ARG A 88 10.98 -3.66 -9.19
C ARG A 88 10.90 -4.68 -10.33
N ARG A 89 9.88 -4.61 -11.20
CA ARG A 89 9.74 -5.49 -12.39
C ARG A 89 10.97 -5.42 -13.31
N MET A 90 11.60 -4.25 -13.40
CA MET A 90 12.82 -4.04 -14.19
C MET A 90 14.12 -4.26 -13.39
N ASN A 91 14.03 -4.78 -12.16
CA ASN A 91 15.18 -4.98 -11.26
C ASN A 91 16.00 -3.71 -11.03
N ILE A 92 15.36 -2.54 -11.03
CA ILE A 92 15.98 -1.26 -10.73
C ILE A 92 15.90 -1.01 -9.22
N PRO A 93 17.04 -0.89 -8.51
CA PRO A 93 17.04 -0.60 -7.09
C PRO A 93 16.55 0.82 -6.81
N TYR A 94 15.65 0.97 -5.85
CA TYR A 94 15.09 2.28 -5.48
C TYR A 94 15.01 2.47 -3.97
N ARG A 95 14.78 3.72 -3.56
CA ARG A 95 14.51 4.11 -2.17
C ARG A 95 13.45 5.19 -2.13
N VAL A 96 12.42 4.96 -1.32
CA VAL A 96 11.37 5.96 -1.05
C VAL A 96 11.87 6.97 -0.04
N PHE A 97 11.81 8.26 -0.37
CA PHE A 97 12.21 9.35 0.51
C PHE A 97 11.01 10.00 1.21
N GLY A 98 11.12 10.16 2.53
CA GLY A 98 10.13 10.88 3.33
C GLY A 98 8.88 10.08 3.67
N SER A 99 8.73 8.84 3.18
CA SER A 99 7.63 7.95 3.52
C SER A 99 8.08 6.49 3.54
N LEU A 100 7.18 5.61 4.02
CA LEU A 100 7.34 4.16 3.90
C LEU A 100 6.98 3.71 2.48
N SER A 101 7.59 2.63 2.01
CA SER A 101 7.14 1.92 0.80
C SER A 101 5.65 1.63 0.86
N PHE A 102 4.98 1.58 -0.29
CA PHE A 102 3.53 1.49 -0.37
C PHE A 102 2.95 0.37 0.51
N TYR A 103 3.46 -0.84 0.36
CA TYR A 103 2.99 -2.01 1.12
C TYR A 103 3.41 -2.00 2.61
N GLN A 104 4.28 -1.10 3.04
CA GLN A 104 4.68 -0.94 4.43
C GLN A 104 3.84 0.08 5.20
N ARG A 105 2.99 0.86 4.51
CA ARG A 105 2.10 1.85 5.13
C ARG A 105 1.09 1.19 6.06
N LYS A 106 0.75 1.88 7.14
CA LYS A 106 -0.12 1.34 8.20
C LYS A 106 -1.47 0.87 7.65
N GLU A 107 -2.17 1.74 6.92
CA GLU A 107 -3.50 1.48 6.35
C GLU A 107 -3.47 0.30 5.37
N ILE A 108 -2.42 0.17 4.59
CA ILE A 108 -2.23 -0.95 3.66
C ILE A 108 -2.00 -2.25 4.42
N LYS A 109 -1.13 -2.23 5.45
CA LYS A 109 -0.93 -3.39 6.33
C LYS A 109 -2.20 -3.80 7.07
N ASP A 110 -3.04 -2.85 7.45
CA ASP A 110 -4.31 -3.12 8.11
C ASP A 110 -5.28 -3.84 7.16
N VAL A 111 -5.39 -3.38 5.91
CA VAL A 111 -6.21 -4.04 4.87
C VAL A 111 -5.64 -5.43 4.53
N LEU A 112 -4.34 -5.53 4.28
CA LEU A 112 -3.70 -6.82 3.98
C LEU A 112 -3.83 -7.82 5.12
N ALA A 113 -3.87 -7.37 6.38
CA ALA A 113 -4.10 -8.25 7.52
C ALA A 113 -5.53 -8.84 7.51
N TYR A 114 -6.55 -8.09 7.08
CA TYR A 114 -7.88 -8.66 6.83
C TYR A 114 -7.87 -9.71 5.72
N PHE A 115 -7.17 -9.42 4.63
CA PHE A 115 -7.04 -10.37 3.52
C PHE A 115 -6.36 -11.67 3.97
N ARG A 116 -5.21 -11.55 4.66
CA ARG A 116 -4.48 -12.70 5.20
C ARG A 116 -5.33 -13.51 6.17
N LEU A 117 -6.03 -12.85 7.09
CA LEU A 117 -6.91 -13.52 8.06
C LEU A 117 -8.09 -14.24 7.37
N THR A 118 -8.60 -13.68 6.28
CA THR A 118 -9.67 -14.31 5.48
C THR A 118 -9.15 -15.57 4.80
N VAL A 119 -7.97 -15.52 4.19
CA VAL A 119 -7.34 -16.67 3.52
C VAL A 119 -6.82 -17.70 4.53
N ASN A 120 -6.21 -17.25 5.62
CA ASN A 120 -5.66 -18.09 6.66
C ASN A 120 -6.07 -17.62 8.06
N PRO A 121 -7.13 -18.14 8.64
CA PRO A 121 -7.61 -17.72 9.96
C PRO A 121 -6.68 -18.09 11.12
N LYS A 122 -5.65 -18.91 10.86
CA LYS A 122 -4.62 -19.26 11.86
C LYS A 122 -3.51 -18.21 11.96
N ASP A 123 -3.57 -17.13 11.18
CA ASP A 123 -2.64 -16.01 11.26
C ASP A 123 -3.00 -15.11 12.45
N ASP A 124 -2.45 -15.46 13.61
CA ASP A 124 -2.68 -14.74 14.87
C ASP A 124 -2.13 -13.31 14.82
N GLU A 125 -1.08 -13.02 14.05
CA GLU A 125 -0.53 -11.67 13.89
C GLU A 125 -1.52 -10.77 13.14
N SER A 126 -2.06 -11.24 12.02
CA SER A 126 -3.10 -10.53 11.29
C SER A 126 -4.37 -10.37 12.14
N LEU A 127 -4.77 -11.40 12.88
CA LEU A 127 -5.91 -11.34 13.78
C LEU A 127 -5.76 -10.26 14.85
N LYS A 128 -4.63 -10.25 15.57
CA LYS A 128 -4.33 -9.25 16.61
C LYS A 128 -4.36 -7.83 16.04
N ARG A 129 -3.89 -7.66 14.82
CA ARG A 129 -3.85 -6.38 14.14
C ARG A 129 -5.23 -5.82 13.87
N VAL A 130 -6.19 -6.64 13.43
CA VAL A 130 -7.47 -6.17 12.90
C VAL A 130 -8.67 -6.41 13.80
N ILE A 131 -8.58 -7.20 14.85
CA ILE A 131 -9.71 -7.55 15.71
C ILE A 131 -10.44 -6.31 16.29
N ASN A 132 -9.68 -5.23 16.55
CA ASN A 132 -10.22 -3.97 17.06
C ASN A 132 -10.01 -2.79 16.07
N TYR A 133 -9.74 -3.04 14.82
CA TYR A 133 -9.65 -2.01 13.80
C TYR A 133 -10.52 -2.35 12.58
N PRO A 134 -11.43 -1.45 12.13
CA PRO A 134 -11.90 -0.23 12.84
C PRO A 134 -12.42 -0.50 14.25
N LEU A 135 -12.53 0.55 15.06
CA LEU A 135 -12.80 0.42 16.49
C LEU A 135 -14.08 -0.37 16.81
N ARG A 136 -13.93 -1.57 17.40
CA ARG A 136 -15.04 -2.45 17.82
C ARG A 136 -15.22 -2.51 19.34
N GLY A 137 -14.33 -1.85 20.09
CA GLY A 137 -14.32 -1.91 21.55
C GLY A 137 -13.89 -3.29 22.09
N ILE A 138 -13.00 -3.98 21.37
CA ILE A 138 -12.30 -5.18 21.80
C ILE A 138 -10.92 -4.72 22.27
N GLY A 139 -10.79 -4.49 23.58
CA GLY A 139 -9.57 -3.92 24.16
C GLY A 139 -8.44 -4.95 24.34
N LYS A 140 -7.25 -4.42 24.64
CA LYS A 140 -6.03 -5.22 24.87
C LYS A 140 -6.24 -6.32 25.91
N THR A 141 -6.90 -6.03 27.04
CA THR A 141 -7.17 -7.01 28.11
C THR A 141 -7.99 -8.22 27.61
N THR A 142 -8.92 -8.00 26.67
CA THR A 142 -9.69 -9.08 26.06
C THR A 142 -8.79 -9.94 25.18
N LEU A 143 -7.94 -9.30 24.38
CA LEU A 143 -7.00 -9.98 23.49
C LEU A 143 -5.97 -10.78 24.30
N ASP A 144 -5.40 -10.20 25.36
CA ASP A 144 -4.42 -10.87 26.23
C ASP A 144 -5.02 -12.15 26.86
N ARG A 145 -6.32 -12.12 27.26
CA ARG A 145 -7.01 -13.30 27.80
C ARG A 145 -7.24 -14.38 26.73
N LEU A 146 -7.60 -14.00 25.51
CA LEU A 146 -7.75 -14.93 24.39
C LEU A 146 -6.40 -15.59 24.07
N GLU A 147 -5.33 -14.81 23.99
CA GLU A 147 -3.98 -15.28 23.73
C GLU A 147 -3.46 -16.23 24.81
N ALA A 148 -3.63 -15.83 26.07
CA ALA A 148 -3.24 -16.68 27.22
C ALA A 148 -3.99 -18.03 27.24
N TYR A 149 -5.27 -18.02 26.84
CA TYR A 149 -6.06 -19.25 26.79
C TYR A 149 -5.68 -20.11 25.57
N ALA A 150 -5.47 -19.51 24.41
CA ALA A 150 -4.98 -20.18 23.21
C ALA A 150 -3.61 -20.86 23.50
N GLY A 151 -2.70 -20.16 24.18
CA GLY A 151 -1.40 -20.70 24.59
C GLY A 151 -1.52 -21.90 25.54
N LYS A 152 -2.47 -21.88 26.50
CA LYS A 152 -2.71 -23.05 27.38
C LYS A 152 -3.19 -24.29 26.64
N LEU A 153 -3.93 -24.10 25.56
CA LEU A 153 -4.45 -25.18 24.73
C LEU A 153 -3.50 -25.57 23.57
N ASN A 154 -2.38 -24.87 23.46
CA ASN A 154 -1.45 -25.00 22.31
C ASN A 154 -2.17 -24.85 20.96
N THR A 155 -3.02 -23.83 20.84
CA THR A 155 -3.81 -23.55 19.63
C THR A 155 -3.75 -22.06 19.29
N GLY A 156 -4.27 -21.66 18.09
CA GLY A 156 -4.38 -20.26 17.69
C GLY A 156 -5.60 -19.55 18.32
N ILE A 157 -5.53 -18.23 18.38
CA ILE A 157 -6.60 -17.36 18.92
C ILE A 157 -7.92 -17.59 18.16
N TRP A 158 -7.85 -17.79 16.83
CA TRP A 158 -9.04 -18.06 16.02
C TRP A 158 -9.82 -19.28 16.49
N THR A 159 -9.13 -20.36 16.85
CA THR A 159 -9.78 -21.58 17.37
C THR A 159 -10.55 -21.28 18.66
N VAL A 160 -10.00 -20.45 19.53
CA VAL A 160 -10.69 -20.01 20.77
C VAL A 160 -11.94 -19.18 20.42
N LEU A 161 -11.81 -18.24 19.49
CA LEU A 161 -12.93 -17.39 19.05
C LEU A 161 -14.09 -18.19 18.47
N VAL A 162 -13.79 -19.22 17.67
CA VAL A 162 -14.81 -20.08 17.03
C VAL A 162 -15.58 -20.93 18.07
N HIS A 163 -14.94 -21.25 19.21
CA HIS A 163 -15.54 -22.09 20.26
C HIS A 163 -15.85 -21.29 21.55
N LEU A 164 -16.04 -19.97 21.44
CA LEU A 164 -16.31 -19.10 22.61
C LEU A 164 -17.50 -19.57 23.46
N ASP A 165 -18.50 -20.20 22.86
CA ASP A 165 -19.69 -20.73 23.58
C ASP A 165 -19.34 -21.91 24.48
N GLN A 166 -18.23 -22.59 24.26
CA GLN A 166 -17.75 -23.76 25.00
C GLN A 166 -16.73 -23.39 26.10
N VAL A 167 -16.34 -22.12 26.17
CA VAL A 167 -15.23 -21.67 27.01
C VAL A 167 -15.68 -20.52 27.92
N ASN A 168 -15.41 -20.63 29.20
CA ASN A 168 -15.67 -19.55 30.14
C ASN A 168 -14.39 -18.73 30.40
N LEU A 169 -14.21 -17.64 29.66
CA LEU A 169 -13.11 -16.69 29.82
C LEU A 169 -13.45 -15.50 30.73
N GLY A 170 -14.63 -15.50 31.36
CA GLY A 170 -15.08 -14.43 32.25
C GLY A 170 -15.40 -13.13 31.51
N PHE A 171 -15.75 -13.20 30.22
CA PHE A 171 -16.21 -12.05 29.45
C PHE A 171 -17.67 -11.73 29.73
N ASN A 172 -18.01 -10.45 29.78
CA ASN A 172 -19.41 -10.03 29.86
C ASN A 172 -20.11 -10.21 28.49
N ARG A 173 -21.46 -10.15 28.52
CA ARG A 173 -22.29 -10.31 27.31
C ARG A 173 -21.91 -9.37 26.19
N GLY A 174 -21.57 -8.10 26.48
CA GLY A 174 -21.19 -7.10 25.48
C GLY A 174 -19.88 -7.47 24.78
N THR A 175 -18.89 -7.94 25.53
CA THR A 175 -17.61 -8.40 24.96
C THR A 175 -17.82 -9.65 24.10
N LEU A 176 -18.61 -10.64 24.59
CA LEU A 176 -18.91 -11.83 23.81
C LEU A 176 -19.63 -11.51 22.49
N ALA A 177 -20.61 -10.58 22.52
CA ALA A 177 -21.30 -10.16 21.30
C ALA A 177 -20.36 -9.51 20.29
N LYS A 178 -19.40 -8.67 20.74
CA LYS A 178 -18.39 -8.06 19.87
C LYS A 178 -17.44 -9.09 19.25
N LEU A 179 -16.95 -10.04 20.04
CA LEU A 179 -16.09 -11.11 19.58
C LEU A 179 -16.82 -12.01 18.59
N LYS A 180 -18.07 -12.36 18.87
CA LYS A 180 -18.92 -13.12 17.94
C LYS A 180 -19.14 -12.36 16.64
N GLY A 181 -19.50 -11.08 16.69
CA GLY A 181 -19.68 -10.26 15.50
C GLY A 181 -18.43 -10.21 14.62
N PHE A 182 -17.23 -10.10 15.23
CA PHE A 182 -15.98 -10.18 14.49
C PHE A 182 -15.76 -11.58 13.87
N THR A 183 -16.02 -12.64 14.62
CA THR A 183 -15.88 -14.02 14.13
C THR A 183 -16.84 -14.31 12.97
N ASP A 184 -18.09 -13.88 13.09
CA ASP A 184 -19.12 -14.06 12.05
C ASP A 184 -18.75 -13.26 10.79
N LEU A 185 -18.19 -12.05 10.92
CA LEU A 185 -17.70 -11.23 9.80
C LEU A 185 -16.61 -11.99 9.01
N ILE A 186 -15.58 -12.48 9.69
CA ILE A 186 -14.46 -13.19 9.03
C ILE A 186 -14.95 -14.51 8.41
N ARG A 187 -15.83 -15.28 9.08
CA ARG A 187 -16.44 -16.47 8.50
C ARG A 187 -17.24 -16.15 7.23
N GLY A 188 -18.02 -15.07 7.25
CA GLY A 188 -18.74 -14.62 6.07
C GLY A 188 -17.83 -14.29 4.87
N PHE A 189 -16.63 -13.80 5.12
CA PHE A 189 -15.61 -13.62 4.07
C PHE A 189 -15.08 -14.98 3.58
N GLN A 190 -14.76 -15.90 4.49
CA GLN A 190 -14.26 -17.23 4.14
C GLN A 190 -15.26 -18.03 3.27
N ASP A 191 -16.54 -17.95 3.58
CA ASP A 191 -17.61 -18.63 2.82
C ASP A 191 -17.72 -18.11 1.37
N ARG A 192 -17.25 -16.89 1.11
CA ARG A 192 -17.26 -16.22 -0.20
C ARG A 192 -15.93 -16.30 -0.94
N LEU A 193 -14.84 -16.61 -0.25
CA LEU A 193 -13.47 -16.53 -0.75
C LEU A 193 -13.24 -17.31 -2.06
N LEU A 194 -13.83 -18.50 -2.19
CA LEU A 194 -13.70 -19.36 -3.38
C LEU A 194 -14.75 -19.06 -4.47
N LYS A 195 -15.62 -18.09 -4.25
CA LYS A 195 -16.73 -17.75 -5.15
C LYS A 195 -16.58 -16.37 -5.78
N MET A 196 -15.55 -15.65 -5.42
CA MET A 196 -15.31 -14.27 -5.84
C MET A 196 -13.87 -14.11 -6.32
N GLU A 197 -13.69 -13.34 -7.38
CA GLU A 197 -12.38 -12.90 -7.84
C GLU A 197 -11.67 -12.01 -6.83
N ALA A 198 -10.36 -11.83 -6.99
CA ALA A 198 -9.54 -11.09 -6.04
C ALA A 198 -10.04 -9.66 -5.80
N PHE A 199 -10.42 -8.94 -6.86
CA PHE A 199 -10.91 -7.57 -6.73
C PHE A 199 -12.24 -7.49 -5.98
N ASP A 200 -13.22 -8.31 -6.36
CA ASP A 200 -14.55 -8.31 -5.73
C ASP A 200 -14.47 -8.71 -4.26
N MET A 201 -13.62 -9.69 -3.94
CA MET A 201 -13.40 -10.12 -2.58
C MET A 201 -12.71 -9.04 -1.75
N ALA A 202 -11.67 -8.40 -2.28
CA ALA A 202 -10.96 -7.30 -1.63
C ALA A 202 -11.90 -6.10 -1.37
N TYR A 203 -12.65 -5.69 -2.37
CA TYR A 203 -13.63 -4.61 -2.25
C TYR A 203 -14.69 -4.91 -1.19
N THR A 204 -15.21 -6.16 -1.19
CA THR A 204 -16.19 -6.63 -0.20
C THR A 204 -15.65 -6.57 1.22
N ILE A 205 -14.42 -7.05 1.45
CA ILE A 205 -13.76 -7.00 2.76
C ILE A 205 -13.58 -5.54 3.21
N ILE A 206 -13.03 -4.68 2.38
CA ILE A 206 -12.75 -3.28 2.73
C ILE A 206 -14.05 -2.54 3.08
N ARG A 207 -15.12 -2.78 2.31
CA ARG A 207 -16.43 -2.16 2.56
C ARG A 207 -17.09 -2.69 3.84
N GLU A 208 -17.20 -4.01 3.99
CA GLU A 208 -17.96 -4.63 5.11
C GLU A 208 -17.20 -4.51 6.45
N THR A 209 -15.88 -4.36 6.44
CA THR A 209 -15.10 -4.07 7.66
C THR A 209 -15.32 -2.66 8.18
N GLY A 210 -15.75 -1.70 7.32
CA GLY A 210 -15.93 -0.29 7.65
C GLY A 210 -14.65 0.54 7.61
N ILE A 211 -13.56 0.03 7.02
CA ILE A 211 -12.28 0.77 6.92
C ILE A 211 -12.46 2.09 6.14
N LEU A 212 -13.19 2.06 5.02
CA LEU A 212 -13.40 3.28 4.23
C LEU A 212 -14.20 4.34 4.99
N ASP A 213 -15.20 3.91 5.78
CA ASP A 213 -16.02 4.82 6.58
C ASP A 213 -15.20 5.42 7.74
N ASP A 214 -14.34 4.62 8.37
CA ASP A 214 -13.41 5.07 9.41
C ASP A 214 -12.46 6.13 8.86
N LEU A 215 -11.85 5.91 7.69
CA LEU A 215 -10.94 6.86 7.05
C LEU A 215 -11.65 8.14 6.55
N LYS A 216 -12.93 8.04 6.16
CA LYS A 216 -13.73 9.20 5.76
C LYS A 216 -14.30 10.00 6.92
N SER A 217 -14.37 9.44 8.11
CA SER A 217 -14.99 10.09 9.28
C SER A 217 -14.27 11.36 9.72
N ASP A 218 -12.95 11.45 9.43
CA ASP A 218 -12.12 12.61 9.72
C ASP A 218 -11.38 13.03 8.43
N GLN A 219 -11.66 14.27 7.96
CA GLN A 219 -11.08 14.83 6.73
C GLN A 219 -9.73 15.52 6.97
N THR A 220 -8.94 15.01 7.91
CA THR A 220 -7.55 15.45 8.04
C THR A 220 -6.75 15.10 6.77
N PRO A 221 -5.74 15.90 6.39
CA PRO A 221 -4.89 15.58 5.24
C PRO A 221 -4.27 14.18 5.32
N GLU A 222 -4.00 13.70 6.54
CA GLU A 222 -3.47 12.36 6.78
C GLU A 222 -4.49 11.26 6.45
N ASN A 223 -5.74 11.39 6.88
CA ASN A 223 -6.79 10.42 6.58
C ASN A 223 -7.21 10.45 5.11
N VAL A 224 -7.20 11.62 4.46
CA VAL A 224 -7.40 11.71 3.01
C VAL A 224 -6.31 10.94 2.28
N SER A 225 -5.04 11.12 2.65
CA SER A 225 -3.93 10.37 2.04
C SER A 225 -4.03 8.86 2.29
N ARG A 226 -4.45 8.42 3.49
CA ARG A 226 -4.67 7.01 3.80
C ARG A 226 -5.82 6.42 2.98
N TYR A 227 -6.89 7.17 2.81
CA TYR A 227 -8.02 6.78 1.97
C TYR A 227 -7.58 6.59 0.51
N GLU A 228 -6.85 7.57 -0.06
CA GLU A 228 -6.27 7.48 -1.41
C GLU A 228 -5.36 6.26 -1.56
N ASN A 229 -4.57 5.93 -0.54
CA ASN A 229 -3.72 4.72 -0.55
C ASN A 229 -4.56 3.43 -0.59
N VAL A 230 -5.69 3.35 0.11
CA VAL A 230 -6.58 2.18 0.06
C VAL A 230 -7.29 2.07 -1.29
N GLU A 231 -7.70 3.19 -1.89
CA GLU A 231 -8.24 3.19 -3.26
C GLU A 231 -7.18 2.73 -4.27
N GLU A 232 -5.95 3.19 -4.11
CA GLU A 232 -4.84 2.78 -4.97
C GLU A 232 -4.49 1.28 -4.82
N LEU A 233 -4.62 0.72 -3.61
CA LEU A 233 -4.51 -0.73 -3.42
C LEU A 233 -5.61 -1.48 -4.21
N LEU A 234 -6.85 -0.99 -4.17
CA LEU A 234 -7.95 -1.58 -4.94
C LEU A 234 -7.71 -1.50 -6.44
N ASN A 235 -7.19 -0.38 -6.95
CA ASN A 235 -6.80 -0.24 -8.35
C ASN A 235 -5.74 -1.28 -8.72
N GLY A 236 -4.71 -1.47 -7.87
CA GLY A 236 -3.69 -2.48 -8.09
C GLY A 236 -4.23 -3.91 -8.11
N ILE A 237 -5.20 -4.22 -7.25
CA ILE A 237 -5.86 -5.54 -7.25
C ILE A 237 -6.71 -5.72 -8.51
N LYS A 238 -7.39 -4.67 -8.97
CA LYS A 238 -8.16 -4.69 -10.22
C LYS A 238 -7.26 -4.97 -11.42
N GLU A 239 -6.16 -4.23 -11.53
CA GLU A 239 -5.14 -4.47 -12.56
C GLU A 239 -4.59 -5.90 -12.52
N PHE A 240 -4.38 -6.43 -11.31
CA PHE A 240 -3.94 -7.81 -11.11
C PHE A 240 -4.94 -8.82 -11.65
N THR A 241 -6.26 -8.59 -11.51
CA THR A 241 -7.32 -9.47 -12.04
C THR A 241 -7.52 -9.34 -13.54
N GLU A 242 -7.34 -8.13 -14.12
CA GLU A 242 -7.61 -7.86 -15.54
C GLU A 242 -6.44 -8.24 -16.47
N ASN A 243 -5.22 -8.43 -15.97
CA ASN A 243 -3.99 -8.56 -16.78
C ASN A 243 -3.58 -10.00 -17.13
N LEU A 244 -4.50 -10.94 -17.25
CA LEU A 244 -4.14 -12.32 -17.54
C LEU A 244 -4.28 -12.67 -19.02
N GLU A 245 -3.19 -13.26 -19.57
CA GLU A 245 -3.19 -13.94 -20.87
C GLU A 245 -3.89 -15.32 -20.80
N ASP A 246 -4.19 -15.84 -19.60
CA ASP A 246 -4.88 -17.10 -19.34
C ASP A 246 -6.26 -16.87 -18.71
N ASP A 247 -7.27 -17.63 -19.14
CA ASP A 247 -8.67 -17.65 -18.60
C ASP A 247 -8.80 -18.10 -17.11
N ARG A 248 -7.72 -17.97 -16.31
CA ARG A 248 -7.72 -18.36 -14.90
C ARG A 248 -8.19 -17.21 -14.04
N GLU A 249 -9.26 -17.45 -13.27
CA GLU A 249 -9.71 -16.53 -12.22
C GLU A 249 -8.64 -16.37 -11.14
N MET A 250 -8.19 -15.12 -10.92
CA MET A 250 -7.21 -14.79 -9.88
C MET A 250 -7.89 -14.58 -8.56
N THR A 251 -7.41 -15.33 -7.57
CA THR A 251 -7.95 -15.30 -6.21
C THR A 251 -7.23 -14.26 -5.34
N LEU A 252 -7.86 -13.89 -4.21
CA LEU A 252 -7.22 -13.05 -3.20
C LEU A 252 -5.94 -13.68 -2.62
N ALA A 253 -5.85 -15.02 -2.59
CA ALA A 253 -4.65 -15.73 -2.15
C ALA A 253 -3.48 -15.54 -3.14
N ASP A 254 -3.75 -15.58 -4.44
CA ASP A 254 -2.76 -15.34 -5.48
C ASP A 254 -2.19 -13.91 -5.37
N PHE A 255 -3.06 -12.91 -5.17
CA PHE A 255 -2.64 -11.53 -4.92
C PHE A 255 -1.75 -11.39 -3.67
N LEU A 256 -2.13 -12.03 -2.56
CA LEU A 256 -1.32 -12.00 -1.34
C LEU A 256 0.05 -12.65 -1.52
N GLN A 257 0.15 -13.68 -2.35
CA GLN A 257 1.43 -14.31 -2.68
C GLN A 257 2.33 -13.33 -3.45
N GLU A 258 1.79 -12.62 -4.45
CA GLU A 258 2.53 -11.59 -5.18
C GLU A 258 3.03 -10.47 -4.24
N VAL A 259 2.15 -9.95 -3.38
CA VAL A 259 2.53 -8.92 -2.39
C VAL A 259 3.63 -9.40 -1.44
N THR A 260 3.59 -10.67 -1.03
CA THR A 260 4.63 -11.23 -0.15
C THR A 260 5.99 -11.25 -0.85
N LEU A 261 6.04 -11.74 -2.09
CA LEU A 261 7.27 -11.73 -2.90
C LEU A 261 7.81 -10.31 -3.11
N MET A 262 6.90 -9.34 -3.27
CA MET A 262 7.28 -7.92 -3.42
C MET A 262 7.89 -7.34 -2.14
N THR A 263 7.33 -7.63 -0.97
CA THR A 263 7.78 -7.06 0.31
C THR A 263 9.08 -7.69 0.81
N ASP A 264 9.31 -8.96 0.56
CA ASP A 264 10.56 -9.64 0.95
C ASP A 264 11.76 -9.11 0.17
N ALA A 265 11.59 -8.79 -1.11
CA ALA A 265 12.61 -8.16 -1.93
C ALA A 265 13.04 -6.76 -1.42
N ASP A 266 12.14 -6.02 -0.75
CA ASP A 266 12.44 -4.70 -0.17
C ASP A 266 13.30 -4.81 1.11
N LEU A 267 13.25 -5.93 1.84
CA LEU A 267 13.96 -6.14 3.10
C LEU A 267 15.43 -6.54 2.92
N GLU A 268 15.80 -7.13 1.78
CA GLU A 268 17.13 -7.72 1.59
C GLU A 268 18.27 -6.74 1.25
N LYS A 269 18.01 -5.43 1.06
CA LYS A 269 19.02 -4.53 0.46
C LYS A 269 19.20 -3.18 1.16
N ASP A 270 19.66 -3.17 2.40
CA ASP A 270 19.84 -1.90 3.14
C ASP A 270 21.21 -1.20 2.92
N ASP A 271 22.17 -1.80 2.22
CA ASP A 271 23.57 -1.31 2.20
C ASP A 271 24.07 -0.72 0.83
N ASP A 272 23.24 -0.63 -0.20
CA ASP A 272 23.66 -0.09 -1.49
C ASP A 272 23.17 1.36 -1.70
N ARG A 273 24.15 2.31 -1.78
CA ARG A 273 23.88 3.75 -2.04
C ARG A 273 23.47 4.05 -3.47
N ASN A 274 23.64 3.11 -4.40
CA ASN A 274 23.33 3.27 -5.81
C ASN A 274 21.88 2.88 -6.11
N ARG A 275 20.92 3.76 -5.72
CA ARG A 275 19.46 3.54 -5.85
C ARG A 275 18.79 4.77 -6.43
N VAL A 276 17.73 4.55 -7.21
CA VAL A 276 16.82 5.61 -7.66
C VAL A 276 16.09 6.19 -6.45
N SER A 277 16.03 7.51 -6.35
CA SER A 277 15.25 8.21 -5.31
C SER A 277 13.81 8.38 -5.79
N ILE A 278 12.80 7.94 -5.03
CA ILE A 278 11.38 8.15 -5.34
C ILE A 278 10.63 8.72 -4.16
#